data_947f5e6375fbdf606371f92076bd7734
#
_entry.id   947f5e6375fbdf606371f92076bd7734
#
_cell.length_a   1.000
_cell.length_b   1.000
_cell.length_c   1.000
_cell.angle_alpha   90.00
_cell.angle_beta   90.00
_cell.angle_gamma   90.00
#
_symmetry.space_group_name_H-M   'P 1'
#
loop_
_entity.id
_entity.type
_entity.pdbx_description
1 polymer ?
#
loop_
_entity_poly.entity_id
_entity_poly.type
_entity_poly.pdbx_seq_one_letter_code
_entity_poly.pdbx_strand_id
1 'polypeptide(L)'
;MNVLSDHHLLLDTVEHFYSSGKKALVIGDLMLDRYIMGDVQRISPEAPVPVVLQRRYQENAGGAANVASNLVQLGIHCDICGCIGLDNEGDSLLTILQGLGIHTEYVYRSADRPTISKTRIMSGNQQIVRVDLEDSQTFNTDEQSELQGLLMQALGQHPDIVILSDYAKG
;
A
#
# COMPACT_ATOMS: atom_id res chain seq x y z
N MET A 1 -28.18 15.06 -26.83
CA MET A 1 -26.95 14.33 -26.39
C MET A 1 -27.38 12.89 -26.22
N ASN A 2 -26.74 11.99 -26.98
CA ASN A 2 -27.22 10.60 -27.08
C ASN A 2 -26.51 9.77 -25.99
N VAL A 3 -27.16 9.53 -24.85
CA VAL A 3 -26.62 8.83 -23.67
C VAL A 3 -26.11 7.40 -24.04
N LEU A 4 -26.66 6.79 -25.09
CA LEU A 4 -26.27 5.46 -25.57
C LEU A 4 -24.89 5.45 -26.26
N SER A 5 -24.51 6.55 -26.95
CA SER A 5 -23.19 6.66 -27.59
C SER A 5 -22.07 6.80 -26.56
N ASP A 6 -22.35 7.49 -25.45
CA ASP A 6 -21.38 7.69 -24.37
C ASP A 6 -21.11 6.40 -23.58
N HIS A 7 -22.14 5.54 -23.46
CA HIS A 7 -21.98 4.25 -22.76
C HIS A 7 -21.09 3.26 -23.55
N HIS A 8 -21.26 3.19 -24.89
CA HIS A 8 -20.39 2.36 -25.74
C HIS A 8 -18.95 2.87 -25.71
N LEU A 9 -18.75 4.18 -25.80
CA LEU A 9 -17.42 4.78 -25.71
C LEU A 9 -16.73 4.47 -24.38
N LEU A 10 -17.46 4.48 -23.28
CA LEU A 10 -16.93 4.11 -21.96
C LEU A 10 -16.55 2.63 -21.88
N LEU A 11 -17.39 1.74 -22.39
CA LEU A 11 -17.10 0.30 -22.43
C LEU A 11 -15.87 -0.01 -23.30
N ASP A 12 -15.81 0.55 -24.51
CA ASP A 12 -14.68 0.40 -25.41
C ASP A 12 -13.38 0.95 -24.78
N THR A 13 -13.46 2.06 -24.05
CA THR A 13 -12.33 2.64 -23.33
C THR A 13 -11.85 1.72 -22.22
N VAL A 14 -12.76 1.15 -21.43
CA VAL A 14 -12.44 0.22 -20.35
C VAL A 14 -11.82 -1.07 -20.92
N GLU A 15 -12.41 -1.64 -21.96
CA GLU A 15 -11.89 -2.85 -22.62
C GLU A 15 -10.50 -2.60 -23.21
N HIS A 16 -10.31 -1.44 -23.85
CA HIS A 16 -8.99 -1.04 -24.38
C HIS A 16 -7.96 -0.86 -23.27
N PHE A 17 -8.38 -0.32 -22.13
CA PHE A 17 -7.52 -0.14 -20.96
C PHE A 17 -7.03 -1.50 -20.42
N TYR A 18 -7.93 -2.46 -20.22
CA TYR A 18 -7.60 -3.81 -19.76
C TYR A 18 -6.71 -4.59 -20.77
N SER A 19 -6.84 -4.32 -22.06
CA SER A 19 -6.08 -5.01 -23.10
C SER A 19 -4.78 -4.32 -23.50
N SER A 20 -4.49 -3.14 -22.96
CA SER A 20 -3.39 -2.30 -23.44
C SER A 20 -1.98 -2.83 -23.13
N GLY A 21 -1.86 -3.75 -22.15
CA GLY A 21 -0.57 -4.26 -21.68
C GLY A 21 0.35 -3.17 -21.12
N LYS A 22 -0.22 -2.05 -20.69
CA LYS A 22 0.52 -0.90 -20.15
C LYS A 22 1.23 -1.26 -18.86
N LYS A 23 2.41 -0.64 -18.66
CA LYS A 23 3.23 -0.80 -17.48
C LYS A 23 3.29 0.50 -16.68
N ALA A 24 3.03 0.41 -15.39
CA ALA A 24 3.18 1.52 -14.45
C ALA A 24 4.30 1.23 -13.44
N LEU A 25 5.05 2.26 -13.10
CA LEU A 25 5.94 2.27 -11.95
C LEU A 25 5.33 3.18 -10.88
N VAL A 26 5.02 2.63 -9.70
CA VAL A 26 4.59 3.40 -8.54
C VAL A 26 5.78 3.58 -7.60
N ILE A 27 6.05 4.83 -7.23
CA ILE A 27 7.15 5.20 -6.33
C ILE A 27 6.54 5.92 -5.13
N GLY A 28 6.94 5.56 -3.92
CA GLY A 28 6.52 6.32 -2.75
C GLY A 28 6.49 5.54 -1.44
N ASP A 29 5.74 6.08 -0.47
CA ASP A 29 5.64 5.54 0.87
C ASP A 29 4.81 4.27 0.91
N LEU A 30 5.48 3.13 1.13
CA LEU A 30 4.86 1.83 1.27
C LEU A 30 4.40 1.65 2.72
N MET A 31 3.16 1.23 2.91
CA MET A 31 2.64 1.02 4.25
C MET A 31 1.66 -0.14 4.32
N LEU A 32 1.53 -0.71 5.52
CA LEU A 32 0.60 -1.76 5.84
C LEU A 32 -0.59 -1.20 6.63
N ASP A 33 -1.79 -1.30 6.07
CA ASP A 33 -3.03 -0.97 6.77
C ASP A 33 -3.58 -2.21 7.46
N ARG A 34 -3.69 -2.17 8.79
CA ARG A 34 -4.24 -3.24 9.62
C ARG A 34 -5.59 -2.86 10.20
N TYR A 35 -6.49 -3.82 10.24
CA TYR A 35 -7.81 -3.68 10.85
C TYR A 35 -8.03 -4.78 11.87
N ILE A 36 -8.19 -4.39 13.14
CA ILE A 36 -8.62 -5.26 14.24
C ILE A 36 -10.08 -4.93 14.50
N MET A 37 -10.98 -5.81 14.05
CA MET A 37 -12.42 -5.62 14.18
C MET A 37 -12.94 -6.49 15.32
N GLY A 38 -13.79 -5.92 16.17
CA GLY A 38 -14.34 -6.63 17.30
C GLY A 38 -15.53 -5.94 17.95
N ASP A 39 -15.90 -6.45 19.11
CA ASP A 39 -17.02 -5.94 19.91
C ASP A 39 -16.52 -5.29 21.19
N VAL A 40 -17.07 -4.14 21.54
CA VAL A 40 -16.88 -3.52 22.85
C VAL A 40 -18.06 -3.88 23.73
N GLN A 41 -17.83 -4.71 24.75
CA GLN A 41 -18.88 -5.18 25.68
C GLN A 41 -18.66 -4.69 27.11
N ARG A 42 -17.48 -4.20 27.44
CA ARG A 42 -17.12 -3.77 28.79
C ARG A 42 -16.03 -2.70 28.79
N ILE A 43 -15.94 -1.98 29.87
CA ILE A 43 -14.80 -1.12 30.22
C ILE A 43 -13.77 -1.95 30.99
N SER A 44 -12.50 -1.66 30.80
CA SER A 44 -11.41 -2.33 31.51
C SER A 44 -11.51 -2.04 33.02
N PRO A 45 -11.25 -3.04 33.90
CA PRO A 45 -11.12 -2.77 35.34
C PRO A 45 -9.80 -2.04 35.71
N GLU A 46 -8.82 -2.01 34.78
CA GLU A 46 -7.50 -1.40 35.02
C GLU A 46 -7.45 0.08 34.66
N ALA A 47 -8.31 0.54 33.73
CA ALA A 47 -8.39 1.92 33.27
C ALA A 47 -9.74 2.19 32.60
N PRO A 48 -10.22 3.46 32.54
CA PRO A 48 -11.50 3.80 31.91
C PRO A 48 -11.44 3.75 30.37
N VAL A 49 -11.03 2.60 29.83
CA VAL A 49 -10.89 2.34 28.40
C VAL A 49 -11.73 1.14 27.98
N PRO A 50 -12.27 1.12 26.73
CA PRO A 50 -13.02 -0.01 26.23
C PRO A 50 -12.13 -1.25 26.03
N VAL A 51 -12.66 -2.44 26.31
CA VAL A 51 -12.06 -3.71 25.96
C VAL A 51 -12.67 -4.19 24.64
N VAL A 52 -11.86 -4.28 23.59
CA VAL A 52 -12.28 -4.79 22.30
C VAL A 52 -12.02 -6.29 22.24
N LEU A 53 -13.08 -7.08 22.14
CA LEU A 53 -12.97 -8.51 21.90
C LEU A 53 -12.82 -8.74 20.39
N GLN A 54 -11.59 -9.03 19.97
CA GLN A 54 -11.27 -9.22 18.55
C GLN A 54 -12.06 -10.39 17.94
N ARG A 55 -12.68 -10.14 16.77
CA ARG A 55 -13.41 -11.12 15.96
C ARG A 55 -12.76 -11.37 14.62
N ARG A 56 -12.20 -10.31 14.03
CA ARG A 56 -11.61 -10.35 12.70
C ARG A 56 -10.33 -9.53 12.67
N TYR A 57 -9.39 -10.02 11.87
CA TYR A 57 -8.14 -9.34 11.55
C TYR A 57 -8.00 -9.26 10.04
N GLN A 58 -7.56 -8.12 9.53
CA GLN A 58 -7.35 -7.93 8.11
C GLN A 58 -6.15 -7.01 7.89
N GLU A 59 -5.34 -7.34 6.88
CA GLU A 59 -4.23 -6.52 6.40
C GLU A 59 -4.47 -6.16 4.94
N ASN A 60 -4.11 -4.93 4.58
CA ASN A 60 -4.22 -4.41 3.23
C ASN A 60 -2.98 -3.59 2.89
N ALA A 61 -2.69 -3.51 1.59
CA ALA A 61 -1.70 -2.57 1.08
C ALA A 61 -2.20 -1.13 1.25
N GLY A 62 -1.38 -0.26 1.84
CA GLY A 62 -1.66 1.16 2.08
C GLY A 62 -0.69 2.08 1.36
N GLY A 63 -0.96 3.38 1.33
CA GLY A 63 -0.11 4.37 0.67
C GLY A 63 0.14 4.07 -0.80
N ALA A 64 1.41 4.14 -1.23
CA ALA A 64 1.81 3.81 -2.60
C ALA A 64 1.46 2.38 -2.99
N ALA A 65 1.50 1.44 -2.03
CA ALA A 65 1.12 0.05 -2.26
C ALA A 65 -0.38 -0.10 -2.61
N ASN A 66 -1.26 0.74 -2.04
CA ASN A 66 -2.67 0.78 -2.41
C ASN A 66 -2.88 1.34 -3.83
N VAL A 67 -2.08 2.33 -4.24
CA VAL A 67 -2.11 2.84 -5.63
C VAL A 67 -1.77 1.73 -6.61
N ALA A 68 -0.69 1.00 -6.36
CA ALA A 68 -0.29 -0.15 -7.19
C ALA A 68 -1.38 -1.23 -7.24
N SER A 69 -2.01 -1.54 -6.10
CA SER A 69 -3.12 -2.49 -6.01
C SER A 69 -4.32 -2.09 -6.90
N ASN A 70 -4.67 -0.81 -6.90
CA ASN A 70 -5.75 -0.29 -7.75
C ASN A 70 -5.40 -0.39 -9.24
N LEU A 71 -4.16 -0.10 -9.62
CA LEU A 71 -3.70 -0.20 -11.01
C LEU A 71 -3.78 -1.64 -11.53
N VAL A 72 -3.33 -2.60 -10.73
CA VAL A 72 -3.39 -4.02 -11.13
C VAL A 72 -4.84 -4.49 -11.26
N GLN A 73 -5.76 -4.04 -10.39
CA GLN A 73 -7.18 -4.32 -10.52
C GLN A 73 -7.80 -3.71 -11.79
N LEU A 74 -7.19 -2.65 -12.34
CA LEU A 74 -7.54 -2.07 -13.64
C LEU A 74 -6.83 -2.75 -14.82
N GLY A 75 -6.10 -3.86 -14.58
CA GLY A 75 -5.42 -4.62 -15.64
C GLY A 75 -4.07 -4.05 -16.07
N ILE A 76 -3.48 -3.13 -15.30
CA ILE A 76 -2.17 -2.54 -15.58
C ILE A 76 -1.09 -3.38 -14.90
N HIS A 77 -0.03 -3.73 -15.62
CA HIS A 77 1.17 -4.31 -15.02
C HIS A 77 1.87 -3.27 -14.15
N CYS A 78 2.15 -3.61 -12.91
CA CYS A 78 2.68 -2.64 -11.95
C CYS A 78 3.97 -3.12 -11.30
N ASP A 79 5.00 -2.28 -11.41
CA ASP A 79 6.20 -2.35 -10.59
C ASP A 79 6.08 -1.33 -9.46
N ILE A 80 6.65 -1.63 -8.30
CA ILE A 80 6.62 -0.75 -7.14
C ILE A 80 8.03 -0.50 -6.61
N CYS A 81 8.35 0.77 -6.31
CA CYS A 81 9.62 1.18 -5.74
C CYS A 81 9.36 1.99 -4.46
N GLY A 82 10.03 1.62 -3.39
CA GLY A 82 9.92 2.27 -2.08
C GLY A 82 10.68 1.50 -1.02
N CYS A 83 10.51 1.91 0.23
CA CYS A 83 11.20 1.31 1.37
C CYS A 83 10.23 0.63 2.34
N ILE A 84 10.64 -0.51 2.87
CA ILE A 84 10.01 -1.21 4.00
C ILE A 84 11.09 -1.66 4.99
N GLY A 85 10.69 -2.03 6.19
CA GLY A 85 11.58 -2.64 7.17
C GLY A 85 11.91 -4.11 6.89
N LEU A 86 12.97 -4.60 7.52
CA LEU A 86 13.28 -6.03 7.68
C LEU A 86 12.50 -6.58 8.88
N ASP A 87 11.16 -6.54 8.80
CA ASP A 87 10.24 -6.92 9.87
C ASP A 87 9.03 -7.72 9.34
N ASN A 88 8.21 -8.22 10.26
CA ASN A 88 7.03 -9.01 9.92
C ASN A 88 6.00 -8.21 9.11
N GLU A 89 5.90 -6.92 9.36
CA GLU A 89 5.03 -5.98 8.64
C GLU A 89 5.44 -5.88 7.17
N GLY A 90 6.75 -5.78 6.92
CA GLY A 90 7.33 -5.78 5.58
C GLY A 90 7.10 -7.10 4.85
N ASP A 91 7.27 -8.23 5.54
CA ASP A 91 7.00 -9.56 4.96
C ASP A 91 5.51 -9.73 4.62
N SER A 92 4.61 -9.27 5.50
CA SER A 92 3.16 -9.27 5.23
C SER A 92 2.83 -8.41 4.01
N LEU A 93 3.38 -7.20 3.93
CA LEU A 93 3.14 -6.29 2.81
C LEU A 93 3.63 -6.87 1.48
N LEU A 94 4.85 -7.43 1.45
CA LEU A 94 5.38 -8.10 0.25
C LEU A 94 4.49 -9.26 -0.18
N THR A 95 4.03 -10.08 0.78
CA THR A 95 3.13 -11.21 0.50
C THR A 95 1.83 -10.72 -0.15
N ILE A 96 1.24 -9.64 0.35
CA ILE A 96 0.03 -9.03 -0.22
C ILE A 96 0.29 -8.54 -1.64
N LEU A 97 1.36 -7.78 -1.86
CA LEU A 97 1.72 -7.22 -3.17
C LEU A 97 1.97 -8.31 -4.22
N GLN A 98 2.76 -9.31 -3.88
CA GLN A 98 3.05 -10.46 -4.75
C GLN A 98 1.79 -11.27 -5.06
N GLY A 99 0.92 -11.46 -4.06
CA GLY A 99 -0.38 -12.12 -4.24
C GLY A 99 -1.32 -11.37 -5.19
N LEU A 100 -1.14 -10.07 -5.35
CA LEU A 100 -1.86 -9.23 -6.32
C LEU A 100 -1.18 -9.19 -7.71
N GLY A 101 0.00 -9.81 -7.87
CA GLY A 101 0.77 -9.77 -9.11
C GLY A 101 1.57 -8.48 -9.32
N ILE A 102 1.84 -7.74 -8.24
CA ILE A 102 2.71 -6.56 -8.28
C ILE A 102 4.16 -7.00 -8.14
N HIS A 103 5.04 -6.49 -9.00
CA HIS A 103 6.46 -6.79 -8.95
C HIS A 103 7.14 -5.96 -7.87
N THR A 104 7.81 -6.65 -6.94
CA THR A 104 8.40 -6.07 -5.73
C THR A 104 9.94 -6.05 -5.74
N GLU A 105 10.55 -6.25 -6.91
CA GLU A 105 12.01 -6.34 -7.06
C GLU A 105 12.73 -5.04 -6.73
N TYR A 106 12.02 -3.89 -6.82
CA TYR A 106 12.57 -2.56 -6.54
C TYR A 106 12.18 -2.03 -5.16
N VAL A 107 11.73 -2.91 -4.26
CA VAL A 107 11.46 -2.57 -2.86
C VAL A 107 12.72 -2.75 -2.04
N TYR A 108 13.21 -1.65 -1.48
CA TYR A 108 14.34 -1.67 -0.53
C TYR A 108 13.88 -2.14 0.84
N ARG A 109 14.66 -3.02 1.47
CA ARG A 109 14.41 -3.51 2.83
C ARG A 109 15.45 -2.96 3.79
N SER A 110 15.07 -2.01 4.62
CA SER A 110 15.94 -1.38 5.61
C SER A 110 15.98 -2.19 6.90
N ALA A 111 17.19 -2.33 7.47
CA ALA A 111 17.38 -2.85 8.82
C ALA A 111 17.22 -1.77 9.91
N ASP A 112 17.27 -0.50 9.51
CA ASP A 112 17.38 0.64 10.43
C ASP A 112 16.05 1.31 10.72
N ARG A 113 15.01 1.04 9.91
CA ARG A 113 13.67 1.61 10.08
C ARG A 113 12.57 0.55 9.98
N PRO A 114 11.46 0.73 10.72
CA PRO A 114 10.32 -0.18 10.64
C PRO A 114 9.52 0.04 9.36
N THR A 115 8.81 -1.00 8.92
CA THR A 115 7.74 -0.82 7.93
C THR A 115 6.63 0.07 8.50
N ILE A 116 6.24 1.08 7.73
CA ILE A 116 5.13 1.95 8.12
C ILE A 116 3.87 1.10 8.25
N SER A 117 3.23 1.14 9.41
CA SER A 117 1.97 0.44 9.61
C SER A 117 0.94 1.29 10.35
N LYS A 118 -0.33 1.13 9.98
CA LYS A 118 -1.48 1.85 10.55
C LYS A 118 -2.51 0.85 11.01
N THR A 119 -2.53 0.56 12.32
CA THR A 119 -3.47 -0.39 12.92
C THR A 119 -4.71 0.33 13.41
N ARG A 120 -5.86 0.06 12.77
CA ARG A 120 -7.17 0.60 13.17
C ARG A 120 -7.93 -0.42 13.99
N ILE A 121 -8.30 -0.05 15.19
CA ILE A 121 -9.12 -0.88 16.09
C ILE A 121 -10.56 -0.40 15.96
N MET A 122 -11.43 -1.31 15.53
CA MET A 122 -12.82 -1.02 15.15
C MET A 122 -13.81 -1.79 16.03
N SER A 123 -14.93 -1.14 16.37
CA SER A 123 -16.10 -1.80 16.94
C SER A 123 -17.32 -1.48 16.07
N GLY A 124 -17.84 -2.50 15.37
CA GLY A 124 -18.79 -2.27 14.30
C GLY A 124 -18.21 -1.32 13.24
N ASN A 125 -18.91 -0.22 12.97
CA ASN A 125 -18.46 0.81 12.01
C ASN A 125 -17.67 1.96 12.66
N GLN A 126 -17.42 1.90 13.97
CA GLN A 126 -16.73 2.95 14.68
C GLN A 126 -15.26 2.62 14.89
N GLN A 127 -14.36 3.54 14.52
CA GLN A 127 -12.96 3.46 14.88
C GLN A 127 -12.77 3.91 16.33
N ILE A 128 -12.24 3.02 17.17
CA ILE A 128 -11.97 3.29 18.59
C ILE A 128 -10.64 4.00 18.73
N VAL A 129 -9.59 3.49 18.08
CA VAL A 129 -8.25 4.05 18.12
C VAL A 129 -7.47 3.64 16.87
N ARG A 130 -6.46 4.43 16.50
CA ARG A 130 -5.46 4.05 15.51
C ARG A 130 -4.08 4.06 16.18
N VAL A 131 -3.32 3.02 15.93
CA VAL A 131 -1.91 2.91 16.34
C VAL A 131 -1.06 2.96 15.08
N ASP A 132 -0.17 3.95 15.00
CA ASP A 132 0.74 4.13 13.89
C ASP A 132 2.16 3.74 14.32
N LEU A 133 2.82 2.93 13.51
CA LEU A 133 4.25 2.66 13.58
C LEU A 133 4.88 3.30 12.35
N GLU A 134 5.72 4.29 12.54
CA GLU A 134 6.42 5.00 11.48
C GLU A 134 7.70 5.64 12.01
N ASP A 135 8.68 5.78 11.13
CA ASP A 135 9.86 6.60 11.36
C ASP A 135 9.86 7.72 10.33
N SER A 136 9.84 8.96 10.80
CA SER A 136 9.82 10.17 9.97
C SER A 136 11.23 10.75 9.73
N GLN A 137 12.29 10.05 10.13
CA GLN A 137 13.65 10.47 9.84
C GLN A 137 13.93 10.34 8.34
N THR A 138 14.73 11.26 7.83
CA THR A 138 15.22 11.17 6.46
C THR A 138 16.10 9.93 6.29
N PHE A 139 16.08 9.36 5.09
CA PHE A 139 16.96 8.25 4.74
C PHE A 139 18.42 8.63 4.95
N ASN A 140 19.21 7.72 5.52
CA ASN A 140 20.66 7.88 5.57
C ASN A 140 21.28 7.74 4.16
N THR A 141 22.58 8.06 4.04
CA THR A 141 23.27 8.08 2.74
C THR A 141 23.25 6.72 2.04
N ASP A 142 23.36 5.62 2.80
CA ASP A 142 23.40 4.27 2.24
C ASP A 142 22.00 3.87 1.75
N GLU A 143 20.97 4.13 2.53
CA GLU A 143 19.57 3.91 2.13
C GLU A 143 19.21 4.71 0.89
N GLN A 144 19.63 5.99 0.81
CA GLN A 144 19.41 6.84 -0.36
C GLN A 144 20.08 6.26 -1.61
N SER A 145 21.33 5.78 -1.47
CA SER A 145 22.09 5.20 -2.58
C SER A 145 21.43 3.93 -3.11
N GLU A 146 21.00 3.03 -2.20
CA GLU A 146 20.32 1.79 -2.56
C GLU A 146 18.96 2.06 -3.22
N LEU A 147 18.14 2.94 -2.64
CA LEU A 147 16.86 3.34 -3.23
C LEU A 147 17.03 3.97 -4.60
N GLN A 148 18.04 4.84 -4.77
CA GLN A 148 18.35 5.45 -6.06
C GLN A 148 18.77 4.39 -7.08
N GLY A 149 19.56 3.42 -6.69
CA GLY A 149 19.98 2.30 -7.54
C GLY A 149 18.78 1.48 -8.03
N LEU A 150 17.87 1.10 -7.12
CA LEU A 150 16.65 0.36 -7.45
C LEU A 150 15.72 1.17 -8.34
N LEU A 151 15.56 2.47 -8.06
CA LEU A 151 14.76 3.37 -8.86
C LEU A 151 15.28 3.47 -10.30
N MET A 152 16.60 3.60 -10.48
CA MET A 152 17.20 3.65 -11.82
C MET A 152 17.02 2.34 -12.58
N GLN A 153 17.08 1.19 -11.90
CA GLN A 153 16.77 -0.10 -12.49
C GLN A 153 15.31 -0.20 -12.92
N ALA A 154 14.37 0.23 -12.07
CA ALA A 154 12.94 0.25 -12.38
C ALA A 154 12.62 1.15 -13.58
N LEU A 155 13.19 2.35 -13.63
CA LEU A 155 13.04 3.27 -14.78
C LEU A 155 13.65 2.69 -16.07
N GLY A 156 14.72 1.91 -15.95
CA GLY A 156 15.33 1.18 -17.08
C GLY A 156 14.42 0.12 -17.72
N GLN A 157 13.33 -0.27 -17.06
CA GLN A 157 12.30 -1.16 -17.67
C GLN A 157 11.33 -0.41 -18.57
N HIS A 158 11.52 0.88 -18.76
CA HIS A 158 10.71 1.75 -19.61
C HIS A 158 9.20 1.70 -19.31
N PRO A 159 8.76 2.03 -18.08
CA PRO A 159 7.34 2.10 -17.77
C PRO A 159 6.63 3.14 -18.63
N ASP A 160 5.38 2.86 -19.03
CA ASP A 160 4.55 3.81 -19.78
C ASP A 160 4.11 5.01 -18.90
N ILE A 161 4.00 4.76 -17.57
CA ILE A 161 3.54 5.74 -16.58
C ILE A 161 4.39 5.59 -15.31
N VAL A 162 4.78 6.73 -14.74
CA VAL A 162 5.38 6.82 -13.42
C VAL A 162 4.47 7.60 -12.50
N ILE A 163 4.12 7.03 -11.36
CA ILE A 163 3.24 7.64 -10.35
C ILE A 163 4.03 7.83 -9.05
N LEU A 164 4.07 9.07 -8.56
CA LEU A 164 4.65 9.40 -7.27
C LEU A 164 3.53 9.49 -6.22
N SER A 165 3.66 8.73 -5.14
CA SER A 165 2.69 8.68 -4.05
C SER A 165 3.39 8.96 -2.72
N ASP A 166 3.51 10.25 -2.40
CA ASP A 166 4.24 10.77 -1.25
C ASP A 166 3.26 11.13 -0.12
N TYR A 167 3.51 10.59 1.06
CA TYR A 167 2.79 10.83 2.31
C TYR A 167 3.68 11.53 3.35
N ALA A 168 4.86 11.98 2.95
CA ALA A 168 5.88 12.59 3.80
C ALA A 168 6.26 11.68 5.00
N LYS A 169 6.58 10.41 4.71
CA LYS A 169 6.90 9.39 5.72
C LYS A 169 8.33 8.85 5.62
N GLY A 170 9.17 9.42 4.75
CA GLY A 170 10.53 8.97 4.56
C GLY A 170 11.43 9.92 3.84
#